data_e5d1b3b9672a25d478e16c668025425d
#
_entry.id   e5d1b3b9672a25d478e16c668025425d
#
_cell.length_a   1.000
_cell.length_b   1.000
_cell.length_c   1.000
_cell.angle_alpha   90.00
_cell.angle_beta   90.00
_cell.angle_gamma   90.00
#
_symmetry.space_group_name_H-M   'P 1'
#
loop_
_entity.id
_entity.type
_entity.pdbx_description
1 polymer ?
#
loop_
_entity_poly.entity_id
_entity_poly.type
_entity_poly.pdbx_seq_one_letter_code
_entity_poly.pdbx_strand_id
1 'polypeptide(L)'
;SDGGTGLKVNEADQIGLSAGTYKVVVTDNNGCTEEKTYVIEEPQQLSSTSTIPTTNGFAISCNGANDGAINLTPAGGTGVYTYNWSSNVSNSGLAQGQKNQTGLKPGAYTVVISDSNQCSTTLNFTLTEPNAINVSAILSNYNGFQISSKGAQDGSINLNVTGGHLNSGQNYTYNWTSNVSNSGLVQGQEDQSGLKAGTYNVTITDSNQCSVTREYILNEPASLALNLSPSTFGTFNIKCFGDDNGSIDLTITGGSGTNTIVWTTVGGSGLVQGQEDQSGLGPGSYTVSVTDSNGANATETIQLTEPTILTVDNSIPLYNGYAISCNN
;
A
#
# COMPACT_ATOMS: atom_id res chain seq x y z
N SER A 1 37.52 0.16 67.76
CA SER A 1 36.45 -0.12 66.75
C SER A 1 36.97 -1.10 65.73
N ASP A 2 36.17 -2.09 65.35
CA ASP A 2 36.45 -3.00 64.27
C ASP A 2 35.70 -2.51 63.03
N GLY A 3 36.37 -1.75 62.16
CA GLY A 3 35.85 -1.26 60.88
C GLY A 3 35.04 0.05 60.91
N GLY A 4 34.60 0.56 62.05
CA GLY A 4 33.87 1.81 62.15
C GLY A 4 34.82 3.04 62.18
N THR A 5 34.36 4.19 61.67
CA THR A 5 35.05 5.46 61.69
C THR A 5 34.21 6.55 62.39
N GLY A 6 34.77 7.73 62.64
CA GLY A 6 34.10 8.87 63.22
C GLY A 6 34.21 9.03 64.74
N LEU A 7 34.90 8.09 65.45
CA LEU A 7 35.11 8.20 66.90
C LEU A 7 35.86 9.49 67.26
N LYS A 8 35.36 10.17 68.29
CA LYS A 8 36.02 11.30 68.96
C LYS A 8 36.50 10.84 70.34
N VAL A 9 37.76 10.93 70.59
CA VAL A 9 38.37 10.51 71.84
C VAL A 9 37.98 11.46 72.95
N ASN A 10 37.64 10.93 74.15
CA ASN A 10 37.23 11.67 75.36
C ASN A 10 35.89 12.44 75.25
N GLU A 11 35.02 12.16 74.25
CA GLU A 11 33.66 12.62 74.22
C GLU A 11 32.72 11.50 74.67
N ALA A 12 31.81 11.82 75.62
CA ALA A 12 30.81 10.85 76.09
C ALA A 12 29.79 10.52 75.01
N ASP A 13 29.35 11.57 74.29
CA ASP A 13 28.39 11.42 73.17
C ASP A 13 29.14 11.39 71.82
N GLN A 14 28.81 10.38 71.03
CA GLN A 14 29.40 10.14 69.74
C GLN A 14 28.37 10.39 68.65
N ILE A 15 28.69 11.19 67.65
CA ILE A 15 27.84 11.47 66.48
C ILE A 15 28.64 11.31 65.19
N GLY A 16 27.94 10.96 64.12
CA GLY A 16 28.56 10.78 62.79
C GLY A 16 29.40 9.49 62.67
N LEU A 17 29.05 8.45 63.46
CA LEU A 17 29.68 7.15 63.39
C LEU A 17 29.25 6.39 62.11
N SER A 18 30.17 5.75 61.43
CA SER A 18 29.88 4.80 60.34
C SER A 18 29.42 3.43 60.90
N ALA A 19 28.95 2.52 60.03
CA ALA A 19 28.67 1.16 60.38
C ALA A 19 29.97 0.50 60.93
N GLY A 20 29.82 -0.31 62.00
CA GLY A 20 30.92 -1.00 62.64
C GLY A 20 30.64 -1.34 64.09
N THR A 21 31.61 -1.96 64.75
CA THR A 21 31.55 -2.34 66.16
C THR A 21 32.34 -1.34 67.00
N TYR A 22 31.72 -0.71 67.98
CA TYR A 22 32.28 0.30 68.87
C TYR A 22 32.28 -0.20 70.29
N LYS A 23 33.43 -0.05 70.98
CA LYS A 23 33.61 -0.43 72.39
C LYS A 23 33.84 0.79 73.22
N VAL A 24 33.10 1.02 74.25
CA VAL A 24 33.33 2.03 75.26
C VAL A 24 33.85 1.34 76.53
N VAL A 25 34.86 1.93 77.12
CA VAL A 25 35.41 1.58 78.44
C VAL A 25 35.31 2.80 79.34
N VAL A 26 34.57 2.69 80.42
CA VAL A 26 34.42 3.74 81.43
C VAL A 26 35.25 3.31 82.61
N THR A 27 36.12 4.27 83.09
CA THR A 27 36.99 4.04 84.30
C THR A 27 36.64 5.09 85.38
N ASP A 28 36.38 4.64 86.62
CA ASP A 28 36.12 5.53 87.72
C ASP A 28 37.47 6.04 88.34
N ASN A 29 37.43 6.97 89.30
CA ASN A 29 38.59 7.50 89.97
C ASN A 29 39.40 6.46 90.80
N ASN A 30 38.83 5.32 91.09
CA ASN A 30 39.42 4.21 91.80
C ASN A 30 40.10 3.18 90.84
N GLY A 31 39.95 3.40 89.52
CA GLY A 31 40.51 2.51 88.51
C GLY A 31 39.60 1.32 88.16
N CYS A 32 38.38 1.25 88.64
CA CYS A 32 37.40 0.24 88.27
C CYS A 32 36.87 0.52 86.85
N THR A 33 36.83 -0.47 85.99
CA THR A 33 36.44 -0.34 84.60
C THR A 33 35.19 -1.12 84.31
N GLU A 34 34.27 -0.55 83.43
CA GLU A 34 33.13 -1.18 82.82
C GLU A 34 33.24 -1.05 81.29
N GLU A 35 32.95 -2.12 80.57
CA GLU A 35 33.01 -2.18 79.09
C GLU A 35 31.65 -2.45 78.51
N LYS A 36 31.33 -1.75 77.42
CA LYS A 36 30.15 -2.03 76.62
C LYS A 36 30.45 -1.93 75.15
N THR A 37 29.87 -2.87 74.36
CA THR A 37 30.02 -2.96 72.92
C THR A 37 28.70 -2.58 72.27
N TYR A 38 28.74 -1.74 71.21
CA TYR A 38 27.63 -1.32 70.38
C TYR A 38 27.97 -1.70 68.94
N VAL A 39 26.95 -2.25 68.20
CA VAL A 39 27.04 -2.49 66.79
C VAL A 39 26.16 -1.46 66.08
N ILE A 40 26.70 -0.72 65.16
CA ILE A 40 25.98 0.15 64.26
C ILE A 40 25.95 -0.55 62.92
N GLU A 41 24.72 -0.88 62.47
CA GLU A 41 24.52 -1.56 61.22
C GLU A 41 24.09 -0.53 60.14
N GLU A 42 24.46 -0.77 58.89
CA GLU A 42 23.93 -0.05 57.73
C GLU A 42 23.00 -0.93 56.93
N PRO A 43 21.98 -0.32 56.30
CA PRO A 43 21.09 -1.08 55.41
C PRO A 43 21.86 -1.61 54.21
N GLN A 44 21.36 -2.70 53.63
CA GLN A 44 21.87 -3.14 52.32
C GLN A 44 21.70 -2.01 51.28
N GLN A 45 22.66 -1.89 50.37
CA GLN A 45 22.62 -0.91 49.32
C GLN A 45 21.35 -1.06 48.48
N LEU A 46 20.64 0.07 48.26
CA LEU A 46 19.46 0.08 47.38
C LEU A 46 19.90 -0.25 45.95
N SER A 47 19.27 -1.23 45.36
CA SER A 47 19.48 -1.72 43.98
C SER A 47 18.16 -2.12 43.38
N SER A 48 18.15 -2.35 42.06
CA SER A 48 16.98 -2.95 41.39
C SER A 48 17.44 -3.74 40.17
N THR A 49 16.86 -4.91 39.97
CA THR A 49 16.86 -5.60 38.69
C THR A 49 15.63 -5.20 37.91
N SER A 50 15.65 -5.48 36.58
CA SER A 50 14.55 -5.16 35.69
C SER A 50 14.39 -6.23 34.63
N THR A 51 13.15 -6.34 34.10
CA THR A 51 12.86 -7.14 32.92
C THR A 51 12.04 -6.30 31.94
N ILE A 52 12.40 -6.38 30.66
CA ILE A 52 11.67 -5.81 29.54
C ILE A 52 11.11 -7.01 28.76
N PRO A 53 9.79 -7.25 28.75
CA PRO A 53 9.21 -8.24 27.87
C PRO A 53 9.50 -7.90 26.41
N THR A 54 9.87 -8.88 25.60
CA THR A 54 10.17 -8.68 24.19
C THR A 54 9.41 -9.65 23.30
N THR A 55 9.03 -9.19 22.12
CA THR A 55 8.51 -10.02 21.04
C THR A 55 9.54 -10.04 19.93
N ASN A 56 10.13 -11.22 19.67
CA ASN A 56 11.17 -11.40 18.66
C ASN A 56 12.34 -10.38 18.74
N GLY A 57 12.75 -10.04 19.99
CA GLY A 57 13.87 -9.13 20.27
C GLY A 57 13.51 -7.64 20.33
N PHE A 58 12.26 -7.27 20.09
CA PHE A 58 11.76 -5.89 20.22
C PHE A 58 10.94 -5.72 21.49
N ALA A 59 11.11 -4.59 22.17
CA ALA A 59 10.32 -4.24 23.35
C ALA A 59 8.90 -3.78 22.99
N ILE A 60 8.70 -3.36 21.77
CA ILE A 60 7.42 -2.96 21.17
C ILE A 60 7.12 -3.96 20.04
N SER A 61 5.92 -4.50 19.99
CA SER A 61 5.58 -5.59 19.07
C SER A 61 5.59 -5.17 17.60
N CYS A 62 5.05 -3.96 17.31
CA CYS A 62 4.89 -3.41 15.96
C CYS A 62 5.35 -1.96 15.90
N ASN A 63 5.76 -1.51 14.73
CA ASN A 63 6.07 -0.10 14.53
C ASN A 63 4.89 0.79 14.90
N GLY A 64 5.15 1.78 15.79
CA GLY A 64 4.14 2.70 16.29
C GLY A 64 3.18 2.13 17.34
N ALA A 65 3.33 0.88 17.77
CA ALA A 65 2.52 0.32 18.85
C ALA A 65 2.88 0.96 20.22
N ASN A 66 1.96 0.82 21.18
CA ASN A 66 2.10 1.33 22.54
C ASN A 66 1.90 0.20 23.53
N ASP A 67 2.70 -0.85 23.42
CA ASP A 67 2.57 -2.08 24.20
C ASP A 67 3.83 -2.45 24.99
N GLY A 68 4.82 -1.55 25.02
CA GLY A 68 6.05 -1.73 25.78
C GLY A 68 5.81 -1.80 27.29
N ALA A 69 6.65 -2.58 27.98
CA ALA A 69 6.59 -2.70 29.41
C ALA A 69 7.98 -2.73 30.04
N ILE A 70 8.08 -2.24 31.28
CA ILE A 70 9.27 -2.30 32.13
C ILE A 70 8.83 -2.80 33.49
N ASN A 71 9.37 -3.93 33.95
CA ASN A 71 9.12 -4.47 35.26
C ASN A 71 10.35 -4.32 36.14
N LEU A 72 10.21 -3.74 37.34
CA LEU A 72 11.27 -3.52 38.31
C LEU A 72 11.17 -4.51 39.46
N THR A 73 12.34 -4.88 40.00
CA THR A 73 12.45 -5.70 41.21
C THR A 73 13.48 -5.03 42.15
N PRO A 74 13.06 -4.02 42.95
CA PRO A 74 13.93 -3.36 43.91
C PRO A 74 14.34 -4.29 45.05
N ALA A 75 15.54 -4.08 45.57
CA ALA A 75 16.10 -4.80 46.69
C ALA A 75 17.03 -3.87 47.52
N GLY A 76 17.24 -4.17 48.81
CA GLY A 76 18.03 -3.33 49.72
C GLY A 76 17.32 -2.05 50.12
N GLY A 77 18.06 -1.07 50.66
CA GLY A 77 17.48 0.14 51.23
C GLY A 77 16.61 -0.08 52.44
N THR A 78 15.76 0.87 52.80
CA THR A 78 14.88 0.84 53.97
C THR A 78 13.48 1.28 53.66
N GLY A 79 12.47 0.56 54.19
CA GLY A 79 11.06 0.98 54.13
C GLY A 79 10.42 0.88 52.74
N VAL A 80 9.61 1.86 52.40
CA VAL A 80 8.83 1.87 51.15
C VAL A 80 9.59 2.57 50.03
N TYR A 81 9.54 1.99 48.83
CA TYR A 81 10.16 2.59 47.64
C TYR A 81 9.21 3.57 46.95
N THR A 82 9.78 4.65 46.43
CA THR A 82 9.13 5.61 45.54
C THR A 82 9.78 5.56 44.17
N TYR A 83 9.01 5.87 43.09
CA TYR A 83 9.45 5.75 41.69
C TYR A 83 9.18 7.06 40.96
N ASN A 84 10.24 7.71 40.49
CA ASN A 84 10.15 8.92 39.69
C ASN A 84 10.62 8.62 38.27
N TRP A 85 9.67 8.56 37.33
CA TRP A 85 9.91 8.22 35.95
C TRP A 85 10.04 9.45 35.07
N SER A 86 10.91 9.37 34.06
CA SER A 86 11.04 10.35 32.99
C SER A 86 11.28 9.67 31.64
N SER A 87 10.99 10.36 30.56
CA SER A 87 11.21 9.90 29.19
C SER A 87 11.47 11.08 28.26
N ASN A 88 12.20 10.82 27.17
CA ASN A 88 12.36 11.77 26.06
C ASN A 88 11.21 11.70 25.04
N VAL A 89 10.23 10.84 25.26
CA VAL A 89 9.11 10.57 24.33
C VAL A 89 7.86 11.34 24.78
N SER A 90 7.27 12.12 23.88
CA SER A 90 5.99 12.79 24.10
C SER A 90 4.87 11.78 24.26
N ASN A 91 4.01 11.94 25.29
CA ASN A 91 2.93 10.99 25.56
C ASN A 91 3.43 9.53 25.59
N SER A 92 4.52 9.33 26.33
CA SER A 92 5.26 8.06 26.40
C SER A 92 4.47 6.89 27.00
N GLY A 93 3.32 7.15 27.65
CA GLY A 93 2.54 6.13 28.38
C GLY A 93 2.94 5.98 29.86
N LEU A 94 3.92 6.76 30.36
CA LEU A 94 4.37 6.67 31.75
C LEU A 94 3.27 6.98 32.76
N ALA A 95 3.11 6.09 33.73
CA ALA A 95 2.30 6.30 34.95
C ALA A 95 3.23 6.63 36.11
N GLN A 96 3.25 7.89 36.56
CA GLN A 96 4.11 8.35 37.65
C GLN A 96 3.83 7.62 38.96
N GLY A 97 4.87 7.32 39.72
CA GLY A 97 4.79 6.65 41.04
C GLY A 97 4.54 5.14 40.95
N GLN A 98 4.25 4.58 39.79
CA GLN A 98 4.06 3.13 39.62
C GLN A 98 5.42 2.42 39.50
N LYS A 99 5.54 1.27 40.16
CA LYS A 99 6.74 0.42 40.09
C LYS A 99 6.98 -0.11 38.67
N ASN A 100 5.95 -0.73 38.11
CA ASN A 100 5.98 -1.30 36.75
C ASN A 100 5.27 -0.37 35.79
N GLN A 101 5.75 -0.34 34.56
CA GLN A 101 5.18 0.46 33.48
C GLN A 101 4.68 -0.47 32.38
N THR A 102 3.56 -0.11 31.76
CA THR A 102 2.95 -0.79 30.60
C THR A 102 2.39 0.24 29.63
N GLY A 103 2.10 -0.16 28.40
CA GLY A 103 1.56 0.76 27.40
C GLY A 103 2.56 1.82 26.94
N LEU A 104 3.85 1.50 27.02
CA LEU A 104 4.94 2.42 26.66
C LEU A 104 5.17 2.44 25.16
N LYS A 105 5.55 3.61 24.64
CA LYS A 105 6.03 3.82 23.28
C LYS A 105 7.52 3.48 23.16
N PRO A 106 8.06 3.31 21.93
CA PRO A 106 9.49 3.18 21.72
C PRO A 106 10.22 4.46 22.16
N GLY A 107 11.40 4.30 22.76
CA GLY A 107 12.23 5.44 23.22
C GLY A 107 13.02 5.17 24.47
N ALA A 108 13.60 6.25 25.03
CA ALA A 108 14.42 6.20 26.24
C ALA A 108 13.59 6.56 27.48
N TYR A 109 13.81 5.77 28.56
CA TYR A 109 13.14 5.89 29.85
C TYR A 109 14.17 5.87 30.98
N THR A 110 13.94 6.67 31.99
CA THR A 110 14.75 6.71 33.19
C THR A 110 13.85 6.63 34.42
N VAL A 111 14.24 5.83 35.40
CA VAL A 111 13.61 5.80 36.72
C VAL A 111 14.63 6.11 37.79
N VAL A 112 14.24 6.97 38.73
CA VAL A 112 14.91 7.15 40.02
C VAL A 112 14.07 6.44 41.07
N ILE A 113 14.63 5.42 41.69
CA ILE A 113 14.04 4.69 42.82
C ILE A 113 14.63 5.24 44.09
N SER A 114 13.79 5.66 45.03
CA SER A 114 14.26 6.15 46.35
C SER A 114 13.56 5.35 47.46
N ASP A 115 14.31 5.07 48.51
CA ASP A 115 13.81 4.44 49.74
C ASP A 115 13.29 5.47 50.77
N SER A 116 12.81 5.02 51.93
CA SER A 116 12.29 5.89 52.99
C SER A 116 13.35 6.80 53.62
N ASN A 117 14.64 6.46 53.54
CA ASN A 117 15.75 7.27 53.97
C ASN A 117 16.32 8.19 52.88
N GLN A 118 15.65 8.27 51.70
CA GLN A 118 16.03 9.06 50.52
C GLN A 118 17.32 8.58 49.83
N CYS A 119 17.81 7.37 50.15
CA CYS A 119 18.80 6.70 49.33
C CYS A 119 18.22 6.39 47.97
N SER A 120 18.97 6.63 46.89
CA SER A 120 18.41 6.47 45.55
C SER A 120 19.33 5.69 44.62
N THR A 121 18.71 5.05 43.63
CA THR A 121 19.38 4.42 42.50
C THR A 121 18.64 4.79 41.21
N THR A 122 19.40 4.87 40.08
CA THR A 122 18.86 5.28 38.77
C THR A 122 19.07 4.18 37.77
N LEU A 123 18.00 3.87 36.99
CA LEU A 123 18.05 2.92 35.89
C LEU A 123 17.61 3.59 34.60
N ASN A 124 18.25 3.21 33.49
CA ASN A 124 17.94 3.71 32.15
C ASN A 124 17.56 2.55 31.25
N PHE A 125 16.56 2.77 30.39
CA PHE A 125 16.01 1.80 29.48
C PHE A 125 15.86 2.39 28.09
N THR A 126 16.03 1.55 27.05
CA THR A 126 15.67 1.90 25.68
C THR A 126 14.72 0.83 25.15
N LEU A 127 13.50 1.23 24.82
CA LEU A 127 12.53 0.38 24.17
C LEU A 127 12.60 0.55 22.66
N THR A 128 12.87 -0.55 21.93
CA THR A 128 13.00 -0.58 20.47
C THR A 128 11.76 -1.20 19.83
N GLU A 129 11.48 -0.75 18.62
CA GLU A 129 10.40 -1.27 17.76
C GLU A 129 10.96 -1.79 16.42
N PRO A 130 10.26 -2.68 15.71
CA PRO A 130 10.63 -3.06 14.35
C PRO A 130 10.41 -1.89 13.38
N ASN A 131 11.03 -1.96 12.20
CA ASN A 131 10.76 -1.03 11.12
C ASN A 131 9.31 -1.13 10.64
N ALA A 132 8.74 -0.05 10.13
CA ALA A 132 7.42 -0.08 9.50
C ALA A 132 7.41 -1.02 8.28
N ILE A 133 6.29 -1.72 8.04
CA ILE A 133 6.07 -2.46 6.79
C ILE A 133 5.82 -1.42 5.69
N ASN A 134 6.72 -1.37 4.70
CA ASN A 134 6.63 -0.51 3.53
C ASN A 134 6.28 -1.36 2.31
N VAL A 135 5.31 -0.88 1.52
CA VAL A 135 4.80 -1.58 0.33
C VAL A 135 4.80 -0.62 -0.84
N SER A 136 5.48 -1.00 -1.91
CA SER A 136 5.38 -0.40 -3.24
C SER A 136 4.84 -1.42 -4.23
N ALA A 137 4.27 -0.96 -5.35
CA ALA A 137 3.73 -1.84 -6.37
C ALA A 137 4.02 -1.32 -7.77
N ILE A 138 4.18 -2.25 -8.70
CA ILE A 138 4.19 -2.00 -10.14
C ILE A 138 2.95 -2.67 -10.73
N LEU A 139 2.10 -1.88 -11.36
CA LEU A 139 0.89 -2.35 -12.04
C LEU A 139 1.19 -2.55 -13.53
N SER A 140 0.50 -3.50 -14.17
CA SER A 140 0.48 -3.60 -15.64
C SER A 140 0.10 -2.27 -16.27
N ASN A 141 0.65 -1.99 -17.45
CA ASN A 141 0.37 -0.75 -18.17
C ASN A 141 0.24 -1.02 -19.68
N TYR A 142 -0.97 -0.79 -20.19
CA TYR A 142 -1.36 -0.90 -21.58
C TYR A 142 -1.85 0.49 -22.06
N ASN A 143 -0.92 1.34 -22.48
CA ASN A 143 -1.22 2.72 -22.92
C ASN A 143 -2.04 3.55 -21.91
N GLY A 144 -1.68 3.45 -20.60
CA GLY A 144 -2.33 4.20 -19.51
C GLY A 144 -3.44 3.45 -18.79
N PHE A 145 -3.84 2.27 -19.28
CA PHE A 145 -4.75 1.36 -18.60
C PHE A 145 -3.99 0.17 -18.02
N GLN A 146 -4.52 -0.47 -16.97
CA GLN A 146 -3.92 -1.67 -16.37
C GLN A 146 -4.41 -2.97 -17.03
N ILE A 147 -5.48 -2.88 -17.83
CA ILE A 147 -6.09 -3.96 -18.61
C ILE A 147 -6.02 -3.58 -20.08
N SER A 148 -5.63 -4.52 -20.96
CA SER A 148 -5.36 -4.23 -22.37
C SER A 148 -6.59 -3.80 -23.17
N SER A 149 -7.75 -4.41 -22.87
CA SER A 149 -9.01 -4.15 -23.57
C SER A 149 -10.21 -4.38 -22.65
N LYS A 150 -11.38 -3.91 -23.04
CA LYS A 150 -12.61 -4.08 -22.29
C LYS A 150 -12.89 -5.55 -22.00
N GLY A 151 -12.96 -5.91 -20.70
CA GLY A 151 -13.25 -7.27 -20.24
C GLY A 151 -12.07 -8.23 -20.29
N ALA A 152 -10.87 -7.81 -20.70
CA ALA A 152 -9.69 -8.66 -20.67
C ALA A 152 -9.31 -9.03 -19.22
N GLN A 153 -8.52 -10.11 -19.10
CA GLN A 153 -8.07 -10.65 -17.82
C GLN A 153 -6.55 -10.83 -17.86
N ASP A 154 -5.83 -9.72 -18.02
CA ASP A 154 -4.38 -9.66 -18.21
C ASP A 154 -3.69 -8.64 -17.30
N GLY A 155 -4.41 -8.07 -16.35
CA GLY A 155 -3.87 -7.16 -15.35
C GLY A 155 -2.90 -7.84 -14.40
N SER A 156 -1.95 -7.08 -13.87
CA SER A 156 -1.02 -7.55 -12.83
C SER A 156 -0.75 -6.49 -11.77
N ILE A 157 -0.43 -6.97 -10.57
CA ILE A 157 0.04 -6.19 -9.43
C ILE A 157 1.28 -6.89 -8.91
N ASN A 158 2.47 -6.30 -9.08
CA ASN A 158 3.72 -6.81 -8.55
C ASN A 158 4.11 -5.98 -7.34
N LEU A 159 4.16 -6.61 -6.17
CA LEU A 159 4.49 -5.97 -4.90
C LEU A 159 6.00 -6.00 -4.64
N ASN A 160 6.46 -5.02 -3.89
CA ASN A 160 7.76 -5.05 -3.23
C ASN A 160 7.56 -4.62 -1.78
N VAL A 161 7.75 -5.57 -0.86
CA VAL A 161 7.49 -5.41 0.57
C VAL A 161 8.80 -5.41 1.35
N THR A 162 8.97 -4.44 2.24
CA THR A 162 10.15 -4.29 3.10
C THR A 162 9.74 -3.87 4.52
N GLY A 163 10.63 -4.07 5.49
CA GLY A 163 10.38 -3.69 6.89
C GLY A 163 9.59 -4.74 7.67
N GLY A 164 8.91 -4.33 8.75
CA GLY A 164 8.34 -5.29 9.70
C GLY A 164 9.40 -6.16 10.37
N HIS A 165 8.97 -7.29 10.89
CA HIS A 165 9.86 -8.33 11.40
C HIS A 165 9.51 -9.70 10.81
N LEU A 166 10.48 -10.34 10.18
CA LEU A 166 10.36 -11.72 9.69
C LEU A 166 11.28 -12.63 10.51
N ASN A 167 10.72 -13.70 11.07
CA ASN A 167 11.50 -14.78 11.66
C ASN A 167 12.31 -15.48 10.56
N SER A 168 13.44 -16.06 10.92
CA SER A 168 14.31 -16.79 9.97
C SER A 168 13.52 -17.84 9.18
N GLY A 169 13.55 -17.73 7.84
CA GLY A 169 12.83 -18.64 6.94
C GLY A 169 11.33 -18.38 6.81
N GLN A 170 10.81 -17.31 7.40
CA GLN A 170 9.41 -16.89 7.24
C GLN A 170 9.28 -15.80 6.19
N ASN A 171 8.11 -15.74 5.56
CA ASN A 171 7.72 -14.70 4.61
C ASN A 171 6.53 -13.92 5.18
N TYR A 172 6.23 -12.78 4.55
CA TYR A 172 4.95 -12.10 4.79
C TYR A 172 3.79 -12.99 4.38
N THR A 173 2.65 -12.79 5.02
CA THR A 173 1.39 -13.39 4.58
C THR A 173 0.55 -12.33 3.86
N TYR A 174 -0.13 -12.75 2.79
CA TYR A 174 -0.89 -11.88 1.91
C TYR A 174 -2.34 -12.32 1.89
N ASN A 175 -3.25 -11.44 2.30
CA ASN A 175 -4.69 -11.67 2.24
C ASN A 175 -5.32 -10.68 1.26
N TRP A 176 -5.71 -11.18 0.10
CA TRP A 176 -6.27 -10.39 -0.99
C TRP A 176 -7.79 -10.43 -1.00
N THR A 177 -8.40 -9.29 -1.33
CA THR A 177 -9.84 -9.16 -1.60
C THR A 177 -10.06 -8.31 -2.84
N SER A 178 -11.21 -8.49 -3.50
CA SER A 178 -11.61 -7.68 -4.67
C SER A 178 -13.12 -7.47 -4.66
N ASN A 179 -13.57 -6.37 -5.27
CA ASN A 179 -14.98 -6.10 -5.56
C ASN A 179 -15.48 -6.78 -6.84
N VAL A 180 -14.61 -7.52 -7.55
CA VAL A 180 -14.92 -8.17 -8.82
C VAL A 180 -15.05 -9.67 -8.64
N SER A 181 -16.17 -10.24 -9.08
CA SER A 181 -16.35 -11.69 -9.12
C SER A 181 -15.46 -12.32 -10.20
N ASN A 182 -14.85 -13.48 -9.87
CA ASN A 182 -13.88 -14.14 -10.74
C ASN A 182 -12.77 -13.19 -11.21
N SER A 183 -12.23 -12.42 -10.27
CA SER A 183 -11.25 -11.36 -10.50
C SER A 183 -9.88 -11.87 -10.99
N GLY A 184 -9.59 -13.16 -10.84
CA GLY A 184 -8.27 -13.77 -11.11
C GLY A 184 -7.34 -13.84 -9.89
N LEU A 185 -7.76 -13.35 -8.70
CA LEU A 185 -6.94 -13.37 -7.49
C LEU A 185 -6.55 -14.79 -7.06
N VAL A 186 -5.29 -14.94 -6.70
CA VAL A 186 -4.72 -16.13 -6.04
C VAL A 186 -4.35 -15.77 -4.61
N GLN A 187 -5.04 -16.36 -3.62
CA GLN A 187 -4.78 -16.07 -2.21
C GLN A 187 -3.37 -16.53 -1.77
N GLY A 188 -2.76 -15.73 -0.88
CA GLY A 188 -1.46 -16.05 -0.29
C GLY A 188 -0.25 -15.75 -1.18
N GLN A 189 -0.44 -15.37 -2.43
CA GLN A 189 0.63 -14.95 -3.33
C GLN A 189 0.95 -13.46 -3.13
N GLU A 190 2.23 -13.11 -3.18
CA GLU A 190 2.69 -11.72 -3.15
C GLU A 190 2.23 -10.98 -4.41
N ASP A 191 2.63 -11.49 -5.56
CA ASP A 191 2.31 -10.94 -6.87
C ASP A 191 1.05 -11.56 -7.44
N GLN A 192 0.29 -10.75 -8.17
CA GLN A 192 -0.95 -11.16 -8.81
C GLN A 192 -0.86 -10.90 -10.33
N SER A 193 -1.42 -11.82 -11.11
CA SER A 193 -1.51 -11.71 -12.55
C SER A 193 -2.84 -12.29 -13.06
N GLY A 194 -3.18 -12.02 -14.33
CA GLY A 194 -4.44 -12.48 -14.89
C GLY A 194 -5.66 -11.83 -14.21
N LEU A 195 -5.53 -10.58 -13.80
CA LEU A 195 -6.57 -9.83 -13.12
C LEU A 195 -7.49 -9.12 -14.11
N LYS A 196 -8.77 -8.97 -13.74
CA LYS A 196 -9.75 -8.11 -14.41
C LYS A 196 -9.68 -6.67 -13.91
N ALA A 197 -10.33 -5.75 -14.61
CA ALA A 197 -10.54 -4.39 -14.11
C ALA A 197 -11.36 -4.41 -12.82
N GLY A 198 -10.92 -3.60 -11.83
CA GLY A 198 -11.57 -3.49 -10.53
C GLY A 198 -10.67 -2.97 -9.43
N THR A 199 -11.19 -3.02 -8.20
CA THR A 199 -10.48 -2.63 -6.98
C THR A 199 -10.00 -3.88 -6.24
N TYR A 200 -8.74 -3.84 -5.83
CA TYR A 200 -8.03 -4.92 -5.14
C TYR A 200 -7.44 -4.40 -3.85
N ASN A 201 -7.72 -5.08 -2.74
CA ASN A 201 -7.14 -4.77 -1.45
C ASN A 201 -6.27 -5.94 -0.98
N VAL A 202 -5.08 -5.63 -0.46
CA VAL A 202 -4.19 -6.61 0.16
C VAL A 202 -3.88 -6.20 1.59
N THR A 203 -4.03 -7.13 2.52
CA THR A 203 -3.49 -7.02 3.88
C THR A 203 -2.24 -7.88 3.96
N ILE A 204 -1.12 -7.24 4.25
CA ILE A 204 0.20 -7.85 4.37
C ILE A 204 0.54 -7.91 5.85
N THR A 205 0.89 -9.09 6.35
CA THR A 205 1.17 -9.32 7.76
C THR A 205 2.55 -9.97 7.93
N ASP A 206 3.33 -9.48 8.88
CA ASP A 206 4.64 -10.02 9.24
C ASP A 206 4.59 -11.10 10.33
N SER A 207 5.77 -11.58 10.76
CA SER A 207 5.86 -12.63 11.79
C SER A 207 5.45 -12.18 13.20
N ASN A 208 5.42 -10.88 13.47
CA ASN A 208 4.93 -10.29 14.72
C ASN A 208 3.42 -10.03 14.71
N GLN A 209 2.72 -10.40 13.63
CA GLN A 209 1.29 -10.10 13.40
C GLN A 209 1.03 -8.60 13.16
N CYS A 210 2.06 -7.83 12.84
CA CYS A 210 1.89 -6.45 12.38
C CYS A 210 1.40 -6.45 10.95
N SER A 211 0.45 -5.59 10.63
CA SER A 211 -0.15 -5.59 9.31
C SER A 211 -0.30 -4.20 8.70
N VAL A 212 -0.29 -4.16 7.37
CA VAL A 212 -0.61 -2.98 6.58
C VAL A 212 -1.55 -3.36 5.44
N THR A 213 -2.50 -2.50 5.13
CA THR A 213 -3.42 -2.70 4.01
C THR A 213 -3.12 -1.68 2.90
N ARG A 214 -3.20 -2.14 1.63
CA ARG A 214 -3.07 -1.31 0.43
C ARG A 214 -4.20 -1.60 -0.53
N GLU A 215 -4.61 -0.56 -1.26
CA GLU A 215 -5.63 -0.62 -2.30
C GLU A 215 -5.01 -0.31 -3.65
N TYR A 216 -5.40 -1.07 -4.68
CA TYR A 216 -4.99 -0.88 -6.07
C TYR A 216 -6.23 -0.91 -6.97
N ILE A 217 -6.27 -0.01 -7.94
CA ILE A 217 -7.36 0.07 -8.92
C ILE A 217 -6.77 -0.26 -10.29
N LEU A 218 -7.32 -1.28 -10.95
CA LEU A 218 -7.01 -1.64 -12.32
C LEU A 218 -8.13 -1.14 -13.23
N ASN A 219 -7.79 -0.22 -14.13
CA ASN A 219 -8.72 0.37 -15.08
C ASN A 219 -8.58 -0.32 -16.43
N GLU A 220 -9.70 -0.40 -17.18
CA GLU A 220 -9.76 -0.89 -18.56
C GLU A 220 -10.24 0.22 -19.49
N PRO A 221 -9.87 0.20 -20.79
CA PRO A 221 -10.44 1.12 -21.77
C PRO A 221 -11.91 0.83 -22.04
N ALA A 222 -12.61 1.79 -22.63
CA ALA A 222 -13.93 1.53 -23.21
C ALA A 222 -13.80 0.55 -24.40
N SER A 223 -14.86 -0.17 -24.72
CA SER A 223 -14.87 -1.05 -25.90
C SER A 223 -14.56 -0.25 -27.17
N LEU A 224 -13.67 -0.79 -28.01
CA LEU A 224 -13.45 -0.24 -29.35
C LEU A 224 -14.74 -0.42 -30.15
N ALA A 225 -15.27 0.67 -30.70
CA ALA A 225 -16.49 0.68 -31.48
C ALA A 225 -16.34 1.57 -32.71
N LEU A 226 -16.95 1.14 -33.81
CA LEU A 226 -16.93 1.79 -35.11
C LEU A 226 -18.33 2.28 -35.47
N ASN A 227 -18.41 3.43 -36.13
CA ASN A 227 -19.63 3.93 -36.76
C ASN A 227 -19.29 4.37 -38.18
N LEU A 228 -20.04 3.87 -39.16
CA LEU A 228 -19.90 4.20 -40.58
C LEU A 228 -21.07 5.08 -41.02
N SER A 229 -20.74 6.27 -41.54
CA SER A 229 -21.72 7.22 -42.07
C SER A 229 -21.46 7.41 -43.57
N PRO A 230 -22.29 6.83 -44.47
CA PRO A 230 -22.11 6.93 -45.89
C PRO A 230 -22.64 8.25 -46.42
N SER A 231 -22.15 8.69 -47.61
CA SER A 231 -22.76 9.74 -48.39
C SER A 231 -24.21 9.40 -48.75
N THR A 232 -25.05 10.42 -48.91
CA THR A 232 -26.48 10.23 -49.27
C THR A 232 -26.89 11.17 -50.41
N PHE A 233 -27.47 10.57 -51.43
CA PHE A 233 -28.07 11.26 -52.57
C PHE A 233 -29.51 10.75 -52.74
N GLY A 234 -30.44 11.35 -51.99
CA GLY A 234 -31.79 10.81 -51.88
C GLY A 234 -31.82 9.49 -51.12
N THR A 235 -32.17 8.37 -51.78
CA THR A 235 -32.20 7.02 -51.23
C THR A 235 -30.94 6.20 -51.53
N PHE A 236 -29.99 6.74 -52.27
CA PHE A 236 -28.78 6.08 -52.71
C PHE A 236 -27.53 6.73 -52.10
N ASN A 237 -26.42 5.99 -52.12
CA ASN A 237 -25.10 6.50 -51.62
C ASN A 237 -24.21 7.04 -52.74
N ILE A 238 -24.52 6.65 -54.01
CA ILE A 238 -23.88 7.09 -55.22
C ILE A 238 -24.87 7.95 -55.99
N LYS A 239 -24.43 9.08 -56.59
CA LYS A 239 -25.30 10.07 -57.21
C LYS A 239 -25.93 9.59 -58.47
N CYS A 240 -25.16 8.98 -59.40
CA CYS A 240 -25.64 8.46 -60.66
C CYS A 240 -25.12 7.04 -60.89
N PHE A 241 -25.79 6.27 -61.74
CA PHE A 241 -25.36 4.92 -62.12
C PHE A 241 -23.94 4.98 -62.73
N GLY A 242 -23.04 4.15 -62.17
CA GLY A 242 -21.64 4.01 -62.61
C GLY A 242 -20.70 5.13 -62.13
N ASP A 243 -21.14 6.07 -61.26
CA ASP A 243 -20.28 7.06 -60.66
C ASP A 243 -19.44 6.49 -59.51
N ASP A 244 -18.23 7.06 -59.28
CA ASP A 244 -17.38 6.83 -58.13
C ASP A 244 -17.36 8.08 -57.23
N ASN A 245 -18.51 8.52 -56.74
CA ASN A 245 -18.65 9.75 -55.92
C ASN A 245 -19.17 9.46 -54.51
N GLY A 246 -19.18 8.23 -54.09
CA GLY A 246 -19.51 7.81 -52.74
C GLY A 246 -18.43 8.17 -51.75
N SER A 247 -18.81 8.28 -50.49
CA SER A 247 -17.88 8.45 -49.35
C SER A 247 -18.40 7.70 -48.12
N ILE A 248 -17.48 7.36 -47.25
CA ILE A 248 -17.74 6.76 -45.92
C ILE A 248 -16.92 7.54 -44.91
N ASP A 249 -17.59 8.17 -43.92
CA ASP A 249 -16.99 8.77 -42.73
C ASP A 249 -16.95 7.69 -41.64
N LEU A 250 -15.76 7.35 -41.15
CA LEU A 250 -15.50 6.39 -40.08
C LEU A 250 -15.26 7.13 -38.78
N THR A 251 -16.14 6.93 -37.80
CA THR A 251 -15.91 7.39 -36.44
C THR A 251 -15.46 6.23 -35.57
N ILE A 252 -14.27 6.32 -34.94
CA ILE A 252 -13.72 5.34 -34.02
C ILE A 252 -13.86 5.86 -32.60
N THR A 253 -14.40 5.05 -31.68
CA THR A 253 -14.55 5.38 -30.26
C THR A 253 -14.05 4.24 -29.38
N GLY A 254 -13.57 4.57 -28.15
CA GLY A 254 -13.01 3.56 -27.23
C GLY A 254 -11.65 3.05 -27.70
N GLY A 255 -11.29 1.83 -27.23
CA GLY A 255 -9.95 1.28 -27.42
C GLY A 255 -8.87 2.03 -26.66
N SER A 256 -7.61 1.78 -27.01
CA SER A 256 -6.45 2.45 -26.38
C SER A 256 -5.27 2.57 -27.34
N GLY A 257 -4.58 3.72 -27.26
CA GLY A 257 -3.41 4.00 -28.09
C GLY A 257 -3.75 4.33 -29.55
N THR A 258 -2.87 3.95 -30.49
CA THR A 258 -3.03 4.22 -31.92
C THR A 258 -3.77 3.09 -32.61
N ASN A 259 -4.58 3.46 -33.63
CA ASN A 259 -5.36 2.52 -34.41
C ASN A 259 -4.67 2.15 -35.73
N THR A 260 -4.75 0.88 -36.09
CA THR A 260 -4.42 0.36 -37.43
C THR A 260 -5.73 0.10 -38.17
N ILE A 261 -5.93 0.74 -39.32
CA ILE A 261 -7.16 0.71 -40.11
C ILE A 261 -6.91 -0.06 -41.39
N VAL A 262 -7.72 -1.08 -41.69
CA VAL A 262 -7.66 -1.90 -42.89
C VAL A 262 -9.04 -1.93 -43.52
N TRP A 263 -9.12 -1.46 -44.79
CA TRP A 263 -10.34 -1.50 -45.58
C TRP A 263 -10.29 -2.65 -46.62
N THR A 264 -11.41 -3.28 -46.82
CA THR A 264 -11.63 -4.27 -47.90
C THR A 264 -12.98 -4.00 -48.60
N THR A 265 -13.13 -4.45 -49.86
CA THR A 265 -14.37 -4.28 -50.59
C THR A 265 -14.71 -5.53 -51.42
N VAL A 266 -16.02 -5.74 -51.61
CA VAL A 266 -16.56 -6.72 -52.55
C VAL A 266 -17.45 -5.97 -53.53
N GLY A 267 -17.04 -5.98 -54.81
CA GLY A 267 -17.77 -5.31 -55.90
C GLY A 267 -17.63 -3.76 -55.91
N GLY A 268 -16.92 -3.18 -54.93
CA GLY A 268 -16.68 -1.74 -54.87
C GLY A 268 -15.33 -1.34 -55.47
N SER A 269 -15.10 -0.01 -55.56
CA SER A 269 -13.88 0.64 -56.10
C SER A 269 -13.46 1.81 -55.21
N GLY A 270 -12.26 2.37 -55.44
CA GLY A 270 -11.82 3.66 -54.89
C GLY A 270 -11.20 3.64 -53.51
N LEU A 271 -11.04 2.48 -52.84
CA LEU A 271 -10.45 2.38 -51.50
C LEU A 271 -8.99 2.87 -51.45
N VAL A 272 -8.68 3.69 -50.42
CA VAL A 272 -7.32 4.08 -50.06
C VAL A 272 -6.97 3.50 -48.70
N GLN A 273 -5.98 2.59 -48.65
CA GLN A 273 -5.60 1.92 -47.40
C GLN A 273 -4.95 2.88 -46.41
N GLY A 274 -5.24 2.67 -45.11
CA GLY A 274 -4.67 3.46 -44.00
C GLY A 274 -5.32 4.83 -43.77
N GLN A 275 -6.31 5.19 -44.61
CA GLN A 275 -7.13 6.40 -44.39
C GLN A 275 -8.32 6.04 -43.49
N GLU A 276 -8.66 6.93 -42.56
CA GLU A 276 -9.86 6.77 -41.70
C GLU A 276 -11.10 6.91 -42.56
N ASP A 277 -11.26 8.05 -43.20
CA ASP A 277 -12.39 8.34 -44.11
C ASP A 277 -12.04 7.93 -45.55
N GLN A 278 -13.07 7.46 -46.27
CA GLN A 278 -12.97 7.07 -47.64
C GLN A 278 -13.83 7.97 -48.55
N SER A 279 -13.34 8.29 -49.72
CA SER A 279 -14.06 9.07 -50.76
C SER A 279 -13.72 8.55 -52.15
N GLY A 280 -14.53 8.97 -53.14
CA GLY A 280 -14.33 8.49 -54.52
C GLY A 280 -14.69 7.00 -54.67
N LEU A 281 -15.67 6.55 -53.89
CA LEU A 281 -16.12 5.16 -53.86
C LEU A 281 -17.22 4.90 -54.89
N GLY A 282 -17.13 3.74 -55.57
CA GLY A 282 -18.21 3.19 -56.37
C GLY A 282 -19.21 2.38 -55.56
N PRO A 283 -20.28 1.86 -56.18
CA PRO A 283 -21.25 0.98 -55.47
C PRO A 283 -20.58 -0.35 -55.09
N GLY A 284 -20.90 -0.87 -53.91
CA GLY A 284 -20.32 -2.13 -53.42
C GLY A 284 -20.42 -2.29 -51.91
N SER A 285 -19.92 -3.40 -51.41
CA SER A 285 -19.83 -3.68 -49.97
C SER A 285 -18.45 -3.35 -49.46
N TYR A 286 -18.36 -2.52 -48.43
CA TYR A 286 -17.14 -2.03 -47.84
C TYR A 286 -17.01 -2.48 -46.39
N THR A 287 -15.90 -3.12 -46.04
CA THR A 287 -15.65 -3.59 -44.67
C THR A 287 -14.38 -2.90 -44.12
N VAL A 288 -14.47 -2.33 -42.95
CA VAL A 288 -13.35 -1.81 -42.19
C VAL A 288 -13.05 -2.71 -41.01
N SER A 289 -11.77 -2.98 -40.79
CA SER A 289 -11.25 -3.61 -39.58
C SER A 289 -10.28 -2.65 -38.91
N VAL A 290 -10.55 -2.31 -37.65
CA VAL A 290 -9.70 -1.43 -36.84
C VAL A 290 -9.13 -2.25 -35.68
N THR A 291 -7.81 -2.16 -35.52
CA THR A 291 -7.09 -2.80 -34.40
C THR A 291 -6.33 -1.72 -33.64
N ASP A 292 -6.55 -1.61 -32.34
CA ASP A 292 -5.82 -0.69 -31.49
C ASP A 292 -4.41 -1.21 -31.10
N SER A 293 -3.60 -0.38 -30.45
CA SER A 293 -2.23 -0.74 -30.06
C SER A 293 -2.13 -1.90 -29.07
N ASN A 294 -3.20 -2.21 -28.34
CA ASN A 294 -3.25 -3.32 -27.38
C ASN A 294 -3.87 -4.59 -27.99
N GLY A 295 -4.24 -4.57 -29.28
CA GLY A 295 -4.77 -5.72 -30.02
C GLY A 295 -6.28 -5.87 -29.95
N ALA A 296 -7.03 -4.91 -29.35
CA ALA A 296 -8.48 -4.92 -29.44
C ALA A 296 -8.90 -4.63 -30.90
N ASN A 297 -9.85 -5.43 -31.42
CA ASN A 297 -10.29 -5.34 -32.81
C ASN A 297 -11.81 -5.12 -32.88
N ALA A 298 -12.22 -4.27 -33.84
CA ALA A 298 -13.60 -4.08 -34.23
C ALA A 298 -13.71 -4.09 -35.74
N THR A 299 -14.82 -4.60 -36.27
CA THR A 299 -15.08 -4.72 -37.72
C THR A 299 -16.50 -4.29 -37.99
N GLU A 300 -16.67 -3.44 -39.03
CA GLU A 300 -17.98 -3.00 -39.50
C GLU A 300 -18.06 -3.10 -41.03
N THR A 301 -19.29 -3.30 -41.56
CA THR A 301 -19.52 -3.44 -42.99
C THR A 301 -20.70 -2.56 -43.41
N ILE A 302 -20.55 -1.87 -44.52
CA ILE A 302 -21.61 -1.03 -45.10
C ILE A 302 -21.73 -1.30 -46.59
N GLN A 303 -22.94 -1.20 -47.11
CA GLN A 303 -23.28 -1.31 -48.53
C GLN A 303 -23.51 0.07 -49.10
N LEU A 304 -22.76 0.46 -50.12
CA LEU A 304 -23.05 1.65 -50.94
C LEU A 304 -23.88 1.22 -52.14
N THR A 305 -25.03 1.90 -52.35
CA THR A 305 -26.01 1.63 -53.42
C THR A 305 -26.02 2.78 -54.42
N GLU A 306 -26.27 2.43 -55.70
CA GLU A 306 -26.44 3.39 -56.80
C GLU A 306 -27.85 3.31 -57.39
N PRO A 307 -28.36 4.36 -58.08
CA PRO A 307 -29.62 4.30 -58.83
C PRO A 307 -29.48 3.39 -60.02
N THR A 308 -30.63 3.00 -60.57
CA THR A 308 -30.66 2.23 -61.82
C THR A 308 -30.25 3.12 -63.00
N ILE A 309 -29.68 2.51 -64.05
CA ILE A 309 -29.32 3.23 -65.25
C ILE A 309 -30.53 3.96 -65.83
N LEU A 310 -30.37 5.24 -66.16
CA LEU A 310 -31.41 6.00 -66.89
C LEU A 310 -31.49 5.50 -68.31
N THR A 311 -32.63 4.96 -68.68
CA THR A 311 -32.89 4.51 -70.04
C THR A 311 -33.90 5.43 -70.71
N VAL A 312 -33.68 5.76 -72.00
CA VAL A 312 -34.63 6.47 -72.82
C VAL A 312 -35.17 5.49 -73.84
N ASP A 313 -36.47 5.24 -73.81
CA ASP A 313 -37.14 4.44 -74.83
C ASP A 313 -37.54 5.37 -76.00
N ASN A 314 -36.87 5.18 -77.12
CA ASN A 314 -37.18 5.91 -78.38
C ASN A 314 -38.13 5.06 -79.23
N SER A 315 -39.39 5.16 -78.99
CA SER A 315 -40.36 4.67 -79.99
C SER A 315 -40.75 5.79 -80.94
N ILE A 316 -40.31 5.70 -82.15
CA ILE A 316 -40.79 6.59 -83.25
C ILE A 316 -42.01 5.93 -83.83
N PRO A 317 -43.22 6.52 -83.73
CA PRO A 317 -44.39 5.94 -84.36
C PRO A 317 -44.13 5.91 -85.84
N LEU A 318 -44.30 4.71 -86.42
CA LEU A 318 -44.15 4.51 -87.85
C LEU A 318 -45.58 4.43 -88.50
N TYR A 319 -45.73 5.25 -89.54
CA TYR A 319 -46.91 5.21 -90.39
C TYR A 319 -46.57 4.38 -91.65
N ASN A 320 -47.12 3.19 -91.77
CA ASN A 320 -46.78 2.25 -92.81
C ASN A 320 -45.29 2.05 -93.07
N GLY A 321 -44.47 1.94 -91.93
CA GLY A 321 -43.05 1.70 -92.03
C GLY A 321 -42.21 2.97 -92.19
N TYR A 322 -42.75 4.15 -92.15
CA TYR A 322 -42.05 5.45 -92.24
C TYR A 322 -42.29 6.30 -91.02
N ALA A 323 -41.25 6.99 -90.58
CA ALA A 323 -41.32 7.88 -89.39
C ALA A 323 -42.09 9.19 -89.60
N ILE A 324 -42.49 9.49 -90.86
CA ILE A 324 -43.34 10.62 -91.31
C ILE A 324 -44.46 10.08 -92.18
N SER A 325 -45.68 10.59 -91.97
CA SER A 325 -46.92 10.07 -92.66
C SER A 325 -47.02 10.47 -94.07
N CYS A 326 -46.41 11.60 -94.54
CA CYS A 326 -46.42 12.10 -95.92
C CYS A 326 -45.14 12.80 -96.29
N ASN A 327 -44.66 12.70 -97.54
CA ASN A 327 -43.69 13.58 -98.11
C ASN A 327 -44.33 14.95 -98.45
N ASN A 328 -43.73 16.03 -97.90
CA ASN A 328 -43.96 17.35 -98.49
C ASN A 328 -42.89 17.66 -99.47
#